data_7cfc2c5e1c2faf3e9348b79d8334044a
#
_entry.id   7cfc2c5e1c2faf3e9348b79d8334044a
#
_cell.length_a   1.000
_cell.length_b   1.000
_cell.length_c   1.000
_cell.angle_alpha   90.00
_cell.angle_beta   90.00
_cell.angle_gamma   90.00
#
_symmetry.space_group_name_H-M   'P 1'
#
loop_
_entity.id
_entity.type
_entity.pdbx_description
1 polymer ?
#
loop_
_entity_poly.entity_id
_entity_poly.type
_entity_poly.pdbx_seq_one_letter_code
_entity_poly.pdbx_strand_id
1 'polypeptide(L)'
;MSKELNSYELSRNWFDFAFENPELISPNHVAIYFFAIEHCNRLGWRSKFGFPTQMAMDAIGIKKHQTYIRYFNDLVEWGFFKLVQKSQNQYSSNIISLISDLPKNGKALDKAIINHRAKQIETIGQSNSSIDKQVNHITNKPIKDIVSPP
;
A
#
# COMPACT_ATOMS: atom_id res chain seq x y z
N MET A 1 -8.78 -3.95 -27.35
CA MET A 1 -9.44 -4.51 -26.17
C MET A 1 -8.93 -3.86 -24.92
N SER A 2 -9.83 -3.33 -24.12
CA SER A 2 -9.44 -2.79 -22.84
C SER A 2 -9.04 -3.95 -21.92
N LYS A 3 -7.86 -3.84 -21.33
CA LYS A 3 -7.39 -4.82 -20.37
C LYS A 3 -8.27 -4.78 -19.13
N GLU A 4 -8.69 -5.92 -18.68
CA GLU A 4 -9.51 -6.01 -17.48
C GLU A 4 -8.70 -5.62 -16.26
N LEU A 5 -9.24 -4.71 -15.46
CA LEU A 5 -8.60 -4.26 -14.24
C LEU A 5 -8.62 -5.37 -13.18
N ASN A 6 -7.52 -5.57 -12.49
CA ASN A 6 -7.47 -6.46 -11.35
C ASN A 6 -6.54 -5.91 -10.27
N SER A 7 -6.88 -6.23 -9.03
CA SER A 7 -6.18 -5.70 -7.86
C SER A 7 -4.72 -6.14 -7.80
N TYR A 8 -4.42 -7.34 -8.25
CA TYR A 8 -3.06 -7.85 -8.24
C TYR A 8 -2.12 -6.97 -9.07
N GLU A 9 -2.53 -6.67 -10.30
CA GLU A 9 -1.73 -5.88 -11.22
C GLU A 9 -1.60 -4.43 -10.75
N LEU A 10 -2.68 -3.86 -10.23
CA LEU A 10 -2.65 -2.51 -9.67
C LEU A 10 -1.73 -2.42 -8.47
N SER A 11 -1.78 -3.40 -7.56
CA SER A 11 -0.89 -3.45 -6.40
C SER A 11 0.56 -3.58 -6.82
N ARG A 12 0.83 -4.40 -7.81
CA ARG A 12 2.18 -4.61 -8.32
C ARG A 12 2.75 -3.33 -8.92
N ASN A 13 1.95 -2.62 -9.70
CA ASN A 13 2.35 -1.33 -10.27
C ASN A 13 2.70 -0.32 -9.17
N TRP A 14 1.91 -0.31 -8.10
CA TRP A 14 2.18 0.57 -6.98
C TRP A 14 3.53 0.30 -6.35
N PHE A 15 3.82 -0.94 -6.01
CA PHE A 15 5.07 -1.27 -5.33
C PHE A 15 6.28 -1.13 -6.24
N ASP A 16 6.14 -1.38 -7.54
CA ASP A 16 7.21 -1.08 -8.50
C ASP A 16 7.56 0.41 -8.47
N PHE A 17 6.56 1.27 -8.50
CA PHE A 17 6.75 2.71 -8.40
C PHE A 17 7.34 3.13 -7.05
N ALA A 18 6.80 2.57 -5.96
CA ALA A 18 7.21 2.95 -4.61
C ALA A 18 8.68 2.65 -4.35
N PHE A 19 9.15 1.49 -4.81
CA PHE A 19 10.56 1.12 -4.62
C PHE A 19 11.51 1.92 -5.50
N GLU A 20 11.02 2.48 -6.60
CA GLU A 20 11.83 3.37 -7.44
C GLU A 20 11.84 4.81 -6.94
N ASN A 21 10.83 5.19 -6.15
CA ASN A 21 10.66 6.57 -5.70
C ASN A 21 10.37 6.63 -4.20
N PRO A 22 11.22 6.03 -3.35
CA PRO A 22 10.92 5.95 -1.91
C PRO A 22 10.79 7.31 -1.23
N GLU A 23 11.45 8.32 -1.75
CA GLU A 23 11.41 9.67 -1.20
C GLU A 23 10.08 10.39 -1.44
N LEU A 24 9.27 9.89 -2.38
CA LEU A 24 7.98 10.51 -2.72
C LEU A 24 6.82 9.90 -1.95
N ILE A 25 6.97 8.68 -1.45
CA ILE A 25 5.86 7.88 -0.94
C ILE A 25 5.54 8.21 0.52
N SER A 26 4.26 8.36 0.80
CA SER A 26 3.70 8.53 2.14
C SER A 26 2.64 7.45 2.39
N PRO A 27 2.42 7.04 3.66
CA PRO A 27 1.31 6.13 3.98
C PRO A 27 -0.05 6.64 3.51
N ASN A 28 -0.23 7.95 3.42
CA ASN A 28 -1.47 8.54 2.93
C ASN A 28 -1.71 8.23 1.46
N HIS A 29 -0.66 8.21 0.65
CA HIS A 29 -0.77 7.77 -0.75
C HIS A 29 -1.25 6.33 -0.85
N VAL A 30 -0.63 5.46 -0.06
CA VAL A 30 -0.99 4.04 -0.02
C VAL A 30 -2.46 3.87 0.37
N ALA A 31 -2.89 4.57 1.41
CA ALA A 31 -4.26 4.47 1.91
C ALA A 31 -5.28 4.90 0.85
N ILE A 32 -5.07 6.03 0.19
CA ILE A 32 -5.98 6.52 -0.83
C ILE A 32 -6.03 5.57 -2.03
N TYR A 33 -4.87 5.13 -2.50
CA TYR A 33 -4.78 4.27 -3.67
C TYR A 33 -5.46 2.92 -3.43
N PHE A 34 -5.15 2.27 -2.32
CA PHE A 34 -5.71 0.94 -2.05
C PHE A 34 -7.19 1.01 -1.70
N PHE A 35 -7.65 2.09 -1.08
CA PHE A 35 -9.08 2.29 -0.92
C PHE A 35 -9.79 2.48 -2.27
N ALA A 36 -9.17 3.19 -3.20
CA ALA A 36 -9.73 3.35 -4.54
C ALA A 36 -9.84 2.01 -5.28
N ILE A 37 -8.85 1.14 -5.12
CA ILE A 37 -8.89 -0.21 -5.69
C ILE A 37 -10.07 -1.00 -5.10
N GLU A 38 -10.22 -0.98 -3.77
CA GLU A 38 -11.32 -1.68 -3.10
C GLU A 38 -12.68 -1.13 -3.53
N HIS A 39 -12.79 0.17 -3.61
CA HIS A 39 -14.04 0.82 -4.04
C HIS A 39 -14.39 0.43 -5.50
N CYS A 40 -13.40 0.44 -6.37
CA CYS A 40 -13.59 0.04 -7.76
C CYS A 40 -14.01 -1.43 -7.87
N ASN A 41 -13.40 -2.30 -7.07
CA ASN A 41 -13.76 -3.71 -6.99
C ASN A 41 -15.23 -3.89 -6.59
N ARG A 42 -15.66 -3.18 -5.56
CA ARG A 42 -17.05 -3.24 -5.08
C ARG A 42 -18.06 -2.75 -6.12
N LEU A 43 -17.63 -1.83 -6.99
CA LEU A 43 -18.46 -1.32 -8.08
C LEU A 43 -18.41 -2.20 -9.34
N GLY A 44 -17.69 -3.33 -9.31
CA GLY A 44 -17.59 -4.25 -10.41
C GLY A 44 -16.52 -3.91 -11.45
N TRP A 45 -15.43 -3.28 -11.01
CA TRP A 45 -14.29 -2.95 -11.87
C TRP A 45 -14.63 -2.04 -13.05
N ARG A 46 -15.40 -0.99 -12.77
CA ARG A 46 -15.78 -0.03 -13.81
C ARG A 46 -14.56 0.74 -14.31
N SER A 47 -14.57 1.05 -15.61
CA SER A 47 -13.48 1.83 -16.22
C SER A 47 -13.39 3.24 -15.65
N LYS A 48 -14.52 3.80 -15.22
CA LYS A 48 -14.57 5.09 -14.52
C LYS A 48 -15.67 5.03 -13.47
N PHE A 49 -15.45 5.69 -12.35
CA PHE A 49 -16.38 5.64 -11.22
C PHE A 49 -16.28 6.89 -10.36
N GLY A 50 -17.36 7.17 -9.64
CA GLY A 50 -17.38 8.26 -8.66
C GLY A 50 -16.52 7.92 -7.45
N PHE A 51 -15.71 8.90 -7.00
CA PHE A 51 -14.84 8.73 -5.84
C PHE A 51 -15.05 9.90 -4.88
N PRO A 52 -16.11 9.84 -4.05
CA PRO A 52 -16.43 10.95 -3.15
C PRO A 52 -15.32 11.20 -2.14
N THR A 53 -14.89 12.44 -2.04
CA THR A 53 -13.79 12.84 -1.16
C THR A 53 -14.07 12.50 0.30
N GLN A 54 -15.27 12.85 0.80
CA GLN A 54 -15.60 12.63 2.20
C GLN A 54 -15.64 11.14 2.53
N MET A 55 -16.21 10.34 1.67
CA MET A 55 -16.24 8.88 1.85
C MET A 55 -14.82 8.30 1.93
N ALA A 56 -13.94 8.72 1.05
CA ALA A 56 -12.56 8.26 1.06
C ALA A 56 -11.84 8.70 2.33
N MET A 57 -12.00 9.96 2.71
CA MET A 57 -11.39 10.48 3.94
C MET A 57 -11.83 9.69 5.17
N ASP A 58 -13.14 9.41 5.26
CA ASP A 58 -13.69 8.66 6.40
C ASP A 58 -13.15 7.22 6.42
N ALA A 59 -13.07 6.59 5.27
CA ALA A 59 -12.62 5.20 5.16
C ALA A 59 -11.16 5.00 5.57
N ILE A 60 -10.32 6.00 5.32
CA ILE A 60 -8.87 5.86 5.54
C ILE A 60 -8.36 6.69 6.71
N GLY A 61 -9.25 7.43 7.39
CA GLY A 61 -8.87 8.14 8.60
C GLY A 61 -8.15 9.46 8.40
N ILE A 62 -8.24 10.06 7.22
CA ILE A 62 -7.71 11.40 6.99
C ILE A 62 -8.76 12.41 7.41
N LYS A 63 -8.40 13.29 8.35
CA LYS A 63 -9.35 14.25 8.93
C LYS A 63 -9.36 15.60 8.22
N LYS A 64 -8.24 16.01 7.65
CA LYS A 64 -8.11 17.33 7.01
C LYS A 64 -8.28 17.21 5.52
N HIS A 65 -9.21 17.97 4.97
CA HIS A 65 -9.51 18.00 3.53
C HIS A 65 -8.25 18.35 2.70
N GLN A 66 -7.51 19.36 3.14
CA GLN A 66 -6.30 19.79 2.43
C GLN A 66 -5.24 18.69 2.37
N THR A 67 -5.09 17.91 3.44
CA THR A 67 -4.18 16.76 3.46
C THR A 67 -4.59 15.74 2.42
N TYR A 68 -5.88 15.39 2.39
CA TYR A 68 -6.40 14.44 1.41
C TYR A 68 -6.15 14.89 -0.03
N ILE A 69 -6.52 16.14 -0.34
CA ILE A 69 -6.42 16.68 -1.69
C ILE A 69 -4.97 16.68 -2.18
N ARG A 70 -4.04 17.02 -1.30
CA ARG A 70 -2.62 17.02 -1.64
C ARG A 70 -2.15 15.63 -2.11
N TYR A 71 -2.45 14.61 -1.34
CA TYR A 71 -2.04 13.24 -1.66
C TYR A 71 -2.82 12.66 -2.83
N PHE A 72 -4.09 13.01 -2.95
CA PHE A 72 -4.90 12.62 -4.11
C PHE A 72 -4.32 13.21 -5.41
N ASN A 73 -3.97 14.49 -5.38
CA ASN A 73 -3.39 15.15 -6.55
C ASN A 73 -2.05 14.53 -6.95
N ASP A 74 -1.24 14.11 -5.99
CA ASP A 74 0.01 13.40 -6.27
C ASP A 74 -0.27 12.11 -7.06
N LEU A 75 -1.28 11.34 -6.66
CA LEU A 75 -1.64 10.11 -7.35
C LEU A 75 -2.12 10.37 -8.78
N VAL A 76 -2.83 11.47 -9.00
CA VAL A 76 -3.23 11.88 -10.36
C VAL A 76 -2.00 12.28 -11.17
N GLU A 77 -1.11 13.07 -10.59
CA GLU A 77 0.10 13.53 -11.26
C GLU A 77 1.03 12.36 -11.63
N TRP A 78 1.14 11.39 -10.74
CA TRP A 78 1.99 10.22 -10.98
C TRP A 78 1.38 9.21 -11.96
N GLY A 79 0.13 9.40 -12.36
CA GLY A 79 -0.52 8.57 -13.36
C GLY A 79 -1.26 7.34 -12.84
N PHE A 80 -1.43 7.20 -11.51
CA PHE A 80 -2.20 6.09 -10.95
C PHE A 80 -3.71 6.31 -11.13
N PHE A 81 -4.15 7.55 -11.01
CA PHE A 81 -5.53 7.93 -11.27
C PHE A 81 -5.59 8.85 -12.48
N LYS A 82 -6.61 8.65 -13.30
CA LYS A 82 -6.99 9.64 -14.30
C LYS A 82 -8.22 10.37 -13.76
N LEU A 83 -8.12 11.68 -13.61
CA LEU A 83 -9.26 12.49 -13.19
C LEU A 83 -10.13 12.77 -14.41
N VAL A 84 -11.22 12.02 -14.55
CA VAL A 84 -12.12 12.12 -15.69
C VAL A 84 -13.00 13.35 -15.57
N GLN A 85 -13.52 13.60 -14.36
CA GLN A 85 -14.35 14.77 -14.10
C GLN A 85 -14.14 15.23 -12.67
N LYS A 86 -13.78 16.50 -12.50
CA LYS A 86 -13.62 17.10 -11.17
C LYS A 86 -14.99 17.46 -10.60
N SER A 87 -15.18 17.24 -9.28
CA SER A 87 -16.42 17.65 -8.63
C SER A 87 -16.58 19.16 -8.71
N GLN A 88 -17.79 19.61 -9.04
CA GLN A 88 -18.09 21.03 -9.21
C GLN A 88 -18.72 21.65 -7.98
N ASN A 89 -19.29 20.82 -7.09
CA ASN A 89 -19.97 21.28 -5.89
C ASN A 89 -20.03 20.17 -4.85
N GLN A 90 -20.62 20.46 -3.68
CA GLN A 90 -20.70 19.50 -2.59
C GLN A 90 -21.58 18.26 -2.88
N TYR A 91 -22.38 18.31 -3.93
CA TYR A 91 -23.29 17.22 -4.29
C TYR A 91 -22.72 16.29 -5.36
N SER A 92 -21.65 16.70 -6.01
CA SER A 92 -20.98 15.88 -7.04
C SER A 92 -19.66 15.34 -6.51
N SER A 93 -19.29 14.17 -6.99
CA SER A 93 -17.99 13.57 -6.65
C SER A 93 -17.04 13.65 -7.82
N ASN A 94 -15.76 13.55 -7.54
CA ASN A 94 -14.77 13.33 -8.58
C ASN A 94 -15.06 12.01 -9.28
N ILE A 95 -14.91 11.99 -10.59
CA ILE A 95 -14.96 10.74 -11.37
C ILE A 95 -13.54 10.41 -11.78
N ILE A 96 -13.08 9.25 -11.39
CA ILE A 96 -11.71 8.81 -11.66
C ILE A 96 -11.69 7.49 -12.41
N SER A 97 -10.55 7.19 -12.97
CA SER A 97 -10.25 5.94 -13.63
C SER A 97 -8.94 5.41 -13.06
N LEU A 98 -8.89 4.13 -12.73
CA LEU A 98 -7.63 3.49 -12.33
C LEU A 98 -6.84 3.12 -13.59
N ILE A 99 -5.56 3.42 -13.58
CA ILE A 99 -4.69 3.19 -14.73
C ILE A 99 -3.80 1.98 -14.45
N SER A 100 -3.92 0.95 -15.31
CA SER A 100 -3.12 -0.26 -15.18
C SER A 100 -1.90 -0.28 -16.10
N ASP A 101 -1.88 0.56 -17.12
CA ASP A 101 -0.81 0.57 -18.14
C ASP A 101 0.31 1.53 -17.77
N LEU A 102 0.81 1.41 -16.53
CA LEU A 102 1.98 2.16 -16.12
C LEU A 102 3.24 1.45 -16.62
N PRO A 103 4.32 2.23 -16.93
CA PRO A 103 5.59 1.61 -17.32
C PRO A 103 6.07 0.66 -16.23
N LYS A 104 6.16 -0.61 -16.55
CA LYS A 104 6.60 -1.62 -15.59
C LYS A 104 8.13 -1.65 -15.57
N ASN A 105 8.69 -1.17 -14.50
CA ASN A 105 10.11 -1.18 -14.29
C ASN A 105 10.40 -1.70 -12.88
N GLY A 106 9.99 -2.94 -12.61
CA GLY A 106 10.09 -3.55 -11.30
C GLY A 106 11.50 -3.92 -10.84
N LYS A 107 12.53 -3.43 -11.53
CA LYS A 107 13.92 -3.78 -11.24
C LYS A 107 14.36 -3.35 -9.85
N ALA A 108 13.92 -2.19 -9.39
CA ALA A 108 14.31 -1.68 -8.07
C ALA A 108 13.75 -2.56 -6.95
N LEU A 109 12.49 -2.99 -7.06
CA LEU A 109 11.88 -3.89 -6.09
C LEU A 109 12.53 -5.27 -6.11
N ASP A 110 12.75 -5.83 -7.29
CA ASP A 110 13.42 -7.14 -7.42
C ASP A 110 14.80 -7.12 -6.80
N LYS A 111 15.57 -6.05 -7.07
CA LYS A 111 16.89 -5.86 -6.48
C LYS A 111 16.82 -5.74 -4.96
N ALA A 112 15.85 -5.01 -4.44
CA ALA A 112 15.66 -4.86 -3.00
C ALA A 112 15.34 -6.20 -2.33
N ILE A 113 14.50 -7.03 -2.94
CA ILE A 113 14.16 -8.35 -2.44
C ILE A 113 15.40 -9.26 -2.42
N ILE A 114 16.18 -9.26 -3.50
CA ILE A 114 17.41 -10.07 -3.59
C ILE A 114 18.40 -9.65 -2.50
N ASN A 115 18.61 -8.35 -2.32
CA ASN A 115 19.52 -7.83 -1.30
C ASN A 115 19.06 -8.21 0.10
N HIS A 116 17.75 -8.14 0.35
CA HIS A 116 17.18 -8.49 1.65
C HIS A 116 17.37 -9.98 1.95
N ARG A 117 17.16 -10.85 0.98
CA ARG A 117 17.40 -12.29 1.13
C ARG A 117 18.87 -12.59 1.44
N ALA A 118 19.79 -11.93 0.75
CA ALA A 118 21.22 -12.10 0.99
C ALA A 118 21.59 -11.70 2.42
N LYS A 119 21.08 -10.56 2.90
CA LYS A 119 21.31 -10.11 4.28
C LYS A 119 20.74 -11.07 5.30
N GLN A 120 19.57 -11.64 5.06
CA GLN A 120 18.97 -12.62 5.96
C GLN A 120 19.82 -13.87 6.08
N ILE A 121 20.37 -14.35 4.99
CA ILE A 121 21.24 -15.53 4.99
C ILE A 121 22.50 -15.27 5.82
N GLU A 122 23.15 -14.12 5.62
CA GLU A 122 24.33 -13.74 6.40
C GLU A 122 24.02 -13.63 7.88
N THR A 123 22.90 -12.99 8.23
CA THR A 123 22.47 -12.79 9.62
C THR A 123 22.19 -14.12 10.31
N ILE A 124 21.55 -15.07 9.63
CA ILE A 124 21.28 -16.39 10.19
C ILE A 124 22.59 -17.11 10.52
N GLY A 125 23.58 -17.02 9.62
CA GLY A 125 24.88 -17.65 9.88
C GLY A 125 25.63 -17.06 11.05
N GLN A 126 25.48 -15.77 11.32
CA GLN A 126 26.21 -15.07 12.38
C GLN A 126 25.54 -15.14 13.76
N SER A 127 24.25 -15.33 13.82
CA SER A 127 23.49 -15.11 15.05
C SER A 127 22.77 -16.35 15.58
N ASN A 128 23.16 -17.53 15.18
CA ASN A 128 22.53 -18.76 15.69
C ASN A 128 22.59 -18.86 17.22
N SER A 129 23.72 -18.54 17.79
CA SER A 129 23.87 -18.58 19.27
C SER A 129 23.03 -17.52 19.97
N SER A 130 22.92 -16.34 19.38
CA SER A 130 22.10 -15.27 19.95
C SER A 130 20.61 -15.60 19.90
N ILE A 131 20.16 -16.18 18.81
CA ILE A 131 18.76 -16.58 18.65
C ILE A 131 18.41 -17.68 19.66
N ASP A 132 19.27 -18.66 19.83
CA ASP A 132 19.05 -19.74 20.81
C ASP A 132 18.93 -19.20 22.23
N LYS A 133 19.77 -18.24 22.61
CA LYS A 133 19.70 -17.60 23.92
C LYS A 133 18.39 -16.87 24.13
N GLN A 134 17.92 -16.13 23.11
CA GLN A 134 16.65 -15.41 23.21
C GLN A 134 15.47 -16.35 23.33
N VAL A 135 15.44 -17.42 22.55
CA VAL A 135 14.35 -18.39 22.58
C VAL A 135 14.31 -19.07 23.95
N ASN A 136 15.45 -19.46 24.50
CA ASN A 136 15.51 -20.09 25.82
C ASN A 136 15.04 -19.15 26.92
N HIS A 137 15.39 -17.88 26.85
CA HIS A 137 14.96 -16.88 27.82
C HIS A 137 13.45 -16.68 27.78
N ILE A 138 12.87 -16.54 26.60
CA ILE A 138 11.42 -16.37 26.42
C ILE A 138 10.67 -17.63 26.86
N THR A 139 11.17 -18.82 26.51
CA THR A 139 10.51 -20.07 26.83
C THR A 139 10.48 -20.32 28.33
N ASN A 140 11.58 -20.05 29.02
CA ASN A 140 11.67 -20.33 30.45
C ASN A 140 10.78 -19.45 31.31
N LYS A 141 10.67 -18.15 30.98
CA LYS A 141 9.83 -17.23 31.75
C LYS A 141 8.35 -17.58 31.72
N PRO A 142 7.70 -17.71 30.55
CA PRO A 142 6.28 -18.05 30.51
C PRO A 142 5.95 -19.39 31.19
N ILE A 143 6.80 -20.40 31.04
CA ILE A 143 6.58 -21.69 31.62
C ILE A 143 6.62 -21.64 33.15
N LYS A 144 7.59 -20.93 33.72
CA LYS A 144 7.67 -20.77 35.18
C LYS A 144 6.46 -20.04 35.73
N ASP A 145 6.00 -18.99 35.05
CA ASP A 145 4.84 -18.23 35.48
C ASP A 145 3.57 -19.08 35.43
N ILE A 146 3.46 -19.95 34.43
CA ILE A 146 2.30 -20.81 34.26
C ILE A 146 2.34 -21.97 35.28
N VAL A 147 3.52 -22.53 35.52
CA VAL A 147 3.72 -23.73 36.38
C VAL A 147 3.74 -23.36 37.85
N SER A 148 3.78 -22.08 38.22
CA SER A 148 3.77 -21.65 39.62
C SER A 148 2.35 -21.33 40.09
N PRO A 149 1.46 -22.31 40.22
CA PRO A 149 0.14 -22.05 40.80
C PRO A 149 0.28 -21.78 42.29
N PRO A 150 -0.67 -21.12 42.85
CA PRO A 150 -0.67 -20.83 44.29
C PRO A 150 -0.69 -22.06 45.16
#